data_9b0d0f9379d2b280f8efbb8cefc5b526
#
_entry.id   9b0d0f9379d2b280f8efbb8cefc5b526
#
_cell.length_a   1.000
_cell.length_b   1.000
_cell.length_c   1.000
_cell.angle_alpha   90.00
_cell.angle_beta   90.00
_cell.angle_gamma   90.00
#
_symmetry.space_group_name_H-M   'P 1'
#
loop_
_entity.id
_entity.type
_entity.pdbx_description
1 polymer ?
#
loop_
_entity_poly.entity_id
_entity_poly.type
_entity_poly.pdbx_seq_one_letter_code
_entity_poly.pdbx_strand_id
1 'polypeptide(L)'
;MMIPAATAAAIEQGTVTAAYRRWETPRVKVGGTQMTAAGVVRFDAVEEVADLATLTDDDARAAGVRDAAELRRRLAPRTASPDGDSPSRRGPRASRGGDHVYHVTLSWVGVDPRLELREKIARGAALTRLKVDVARLDDGRHTGPWTRQILAWIRDNPGVISTELADLLGRELLGMKADIRRLKALGLTISLRVGYELSPRGRAYLRAVEKEGRGTAT
;
A
#
# COMPACT_ATOMS: atom_id res chain seq x y z
N MET A 1 -1.86 -2.84 8.81
CA MET A 1 -2.84 -1.98 9.55
C MET A 1 -3.34 -0.90 8.60
N MET A 2 -4.61 -0.51 8.62
CA MET A 2 -5.08 0.62 7.78
C MET A 2 -4.85 1.94 8.52
N ILE A 3 -4.14 2.88 7.88
CA ILE A 3 -3.90 4.25 8.38
C ILE A 3 -4.59 5.19 7.39
N PRO A 4 -5.67 5.89 7.79
CA PRO A 4 -6.34 6.88 6.94
C PRO A 4 -5.41 8.05 6.59
N ALA A 5 -5.67 8.75 5.48
CA ALA A 5 -4.81 9.85 5.01
C ALA A 5 -4.68 10.98 6.05
N ALA A 6 -5.76 11.36 6.72
CA ALA A 6 -5.73 12.38 7.78
C ALA A 6 -4.85 11.95 8.98
N THR A 7 -4.96 10.67 9.39
CA THR A 7 -4.11 10.11 10.45
C THR A 7 -2.64 10.07 10.02
N ALA A 8 -2.37 9.71 8.75
CA ALA A 8 -1.01 9.70 8.21
C ALA A 8 -0.36 11.10 8.24
N ALA A 9 -1.11 12.14 7.87
CA ALA A 9 -0.65 13.52 7.96
C ALA A 9 -0.40 13.97 9.42
N ALA A 10 -1.25 13.53 10.35
CA ALA A 10 -1.04 13.80 11.77
C ALA A 10 0.21 13.08 12.34
N ILE A 11 0.52 11.87 11.84
CA ILE A 11 1.76 11.16 12.21
C ILE A 11 2.98 11.89 11.64
N GLU A 12 2.93 12.37 10.40
CA GLU A 12 3.99 13.19 9.80
C GLU A 12 4.27 14.46 10.62
N GLN A 13 3.21 15.10 11.14
CA GLN A 13 3.30 16.29 11.98
C GLN A 13 3.72 15.99 13.44
N GLY A 14 3.81 14.72 13.82
CA GLY A 14 4.13 14.29 15.17
C GLY A 14 2.98 14.50 16.20
N THR A 15 1.78 14.87 15.74
CA THR A 15 0.60 15.05 16.61
C THR A 15 -0.11 13.73 16.92
N VAL A 16 0.11 12.69 16.10
CA VAL A 16 -0.31 11.33 16.37
C VAL A 16 0.93 10.44 16.40
N THR A 17 1.14 9.77 17.53
CA THR A 17 2.31 8.90 17.78
C THR A 17 1.91 7.49 18.18
N ALA A 18 0.61 7.22 18.31
CA ALA A 18 0.10 5.92 18.71
C ALA A 18 -1.12 5.50 17.90
N ALA A 19 -1.38 4.19 17.89
CA ALA A 19 -2.64 3.62 17.41
C ALA A 19 -3.05 2.47 18.29
N TYR A 20 -4.31 2.46 18.69
CA TYR A 20 -4.89 1.33 19.41
C TYR A 20 -5.71 0.47 18.47
N ARG A 21 -5.53 -0.84 18.55
CA ARG A 21 -6.21 -1.80 17.66
C ARG A 21 -6.64 -3.04 18.43
N ARG A 22 -7.85 -3.48 18.13
CA ARG A 22 -8.34 -4.76 18.62
C ARG A 22 -8.00 -5.85 17.62
N TRP A 23 -7.18 -6.83 18.02
CA TRP A 23 -6.73 -7.98 17.21
C TRP A 23 -6.70 -9.23 18.05
N GLU A 24 -6.78 -10.39 17.40
CA GLU A 24 -6.49 -11.67 18.03
C GLU A 24 -4.99 -11.86 18.25
N THR A 25 -4.20 -11.46 17.27
CA THR A 25 -2.74 -11.42 17.33
C THR A 25 -2.25 -10.14 16.63
N PRO A 26 -1.09 -9.59 17.00
CA PRO A 26 -0.54 -8.41 16.36
C PRO A 26 -0.41 -8.57 14.84
N ARG A 27 -0.98 -7.64 14.08
CA ARG A 27 -0.93 -7.63 12.61
C ARG A 27 0.17 -6.76 12.04
N VAL A 28 1.04 -6.25 12.90
CA VAL A 28 2.23 -5.49 12.55
C VAL A 28 3.41 -6.03 13.36
N LYS A 29 4.62 -5.81 12.86
CA LYS A 29 5.85 -6.23 13.54
C LYS A 29 6.60 -4.99 14.01
N VAL A 30 7.21 -5.05 15.18
CA VAL A 30 8.15 -4.01 15.68
C VAL A 30 9.28 -3.82 14.66
N GLY A 31 9.63 -2.57 14.35
CA GLY A 31 10.57 -2.19 13.32
C GLY A 31 10.02 -2.29 11.88
N GLY A 32 8.84 -2.87 11.69
CA GLY A 32 8.18 -2.92 10.38
C GLY A 32 7.70 -1.53 9.95
N THR A 33 7.57 -1.33 8.63
CA THR A 33 7.14 -0.06 8.05
C THR A 33 5.89 -0.24 7.19
N GLN A 34 5.12 0.85 7.07
CA GLN A 34 3.97 0.93 6.18
C GLN A 34 4.01 2.21 5.37
N MET A 35 3.80 2.07 4.06
CA MET A 35 3.61 3.19 3.17
C MET A 35 2.22 3.79 3.38
N THR A 36 2.15 5.10 3.55
CA THR A 36 0.91 5.87 3.73
C THR A 36 0.82 7.01 2.71
N ALA A 37 -0.26 7.78 2.75
CA ALA A 37 -0.42 8.96 1.91
C ALA A 37 0.59 10.08 2.25
N ALA A 38 1.06 10.15 3.50
CA ALA A 38 2.02 11.15 3.97
C ALA A 38 3.48 10.65 3.98
N GLY A 39 3.75 9.42 3.54
CA GLY A 39 5.08 8.82 3.53
C GLY A 39 5.15 7.51 4.30
N VAL A 40 6.31 7.20 4.83
CA VAL A 40 6.61 5.94 5.52
C VAL A 40 6.39 6.09 7.02
N VAL A 41 5.54 5.25 7.58
CA VAL A 41 5.33 5.12 9.03
C VAL A 41 5.98 3.84 9.50
N ARG A 42 6.75 3.90 10.59
CA ARG A 42 7.35 2.76 11.27
C ARG A 42 6.56 2.40 12.53
N PHE A 43 6.51 1.12 12.85
CA PHE A 43 5.95 0.56 14.07
C PHE A 43 7.07 0.36 15.08
N ASP A 44 7.20 1.27 16.05
CA ASP A 44 8.33 1.30 16.98
C ASP A 44 8.14 0.31 18.14
N ALA A 45 6.91 0.16 18.62
CA ALA A 45 6.54 -0.82 19.65
C ALA A 45 5.14 -1.37 19.39
N VAL A 46 4.87 -2.56 19.91
CA VAL A 46 3.55 -3.21 19.89
C VAL A 46 3.37 -3.88 21.25
N GLU A 47 2.46 -3.38 22.05
CA GLU A 47 2.23 -3.82 23.44
C GLU A 47 0.76 -4.14 23.64
N GLU A 48 0.47 -5.19 24.40
CA GLU A 48 -0.90 -5.51 24.76
C GLU A 48 -1.39 -4.63 25.91
N VAL A 49 -2.59 -4.09 25.76
CA VAL A 49 -3.27 -3.30 26.81
C VAL A 49 -4.18 -4.27 27.58
N ALA A 50 -3.74 -4.65 28.77
CA ALA A 50 -4.45 -5.59 29.60
C ALA A 50 -5.78 -5.05 30.13
N ASP A 51 -5.82 -3.76 30.47
CA ASP A 51 -7.01 -3.09 31.01
C ASP A 51 -7.26 -1.76 30.32
N LEU A 52 -8.41 -1.63 29.66
CA LEU A 52 -8.82 -0.39 29.00
C LEU A 52 -9.09 0.76 30.00
N ALA A 53 -9.37 0.44 31.27
CA ALA A 53 -9.59 1.46 32.29
C ALA A 53 -8.34 2.30 32.58
N THR A 54 -7.14 1.74 32.33
CA THR A 54 -5.86 2.44 32.54
C THR A 54 -5.55 3.49 31.47
N LEU A 55 -6.24 3.47 30.32
CA LEU A 55 -6.01 4.45 29.25
C LEU A 55 -6.33 5.87 29.72
N THR A 56 -5.44 6.79 29.43
CA THR A 56 -5.49 8.19 29.83
C THR A 56 -5.91 9.10 28.67
N ASP A 57 -6.15 10.37 28.96
CA ASP A 57 -6.41 11.38 27.92
C ASP A 57 -5.14 11.66 27.09
N ASP A 58 -3.94 11.44 27.64
CA ASP A 58 -2.68 11.52 26.90
C ASP A 58 -2.59 10.40 25.85
N ASP A 59 -2.97 9.18 26.22
CA ASP A 59 -3.08 8.06 25.29
C ASP A 59 -4.06 8.33 24.16
N ALA A 60 -5.20 8.92 24.49
CA ALA A 60 -6.19 9.30 23.50
C ALA A 60 -5.66 10.37 22.54
N ARG A 61 -5.00 11.41 23.06
CA ARG A 61 -4.37 12.48 22.26
C ARG A 61 -3.28 11.94 21.37
N ALA A 62 -2.41 11.06 21.89
CA ALA A 62 -1.38 10.38 21.09
C ALA A 62 -1.97 9.54 19.94
N ALA A 63 -3.21 9.04 20.11
CA ALA A 63 -3.93 8.29 19.07
C ALA A 63 -4.81 9.17 18.16
N GLY A 64 -4.79 10.50 18.32
CA GLY A 64 -5.65 11.42 17.57
C GLY A 64 -7.13 11.29 17.93
N VAL A 65 -7.42 10.94 19.18
CA VAL A 65 -8.76 10.83 19.75
C VAL A 65 -8.93 11.92 20.82
N ARG A 66 -10.14 12.41 21.02
CA ARG A 66 -10.41 13.56 21.88
C ARG A 66 -10.05 13.30 23.35
N ASP A 67 -10.49 12.16 23.89
CA ASP A 67 -10.34 11.81 25.30
C ASP A 67 -10.32 10.28 25.50
N ALA A 68 -9.93 9.84 26.70
CA ALA A 68 -9.88 8.41 27.06
C ALA A 68 -11.24 7.72 26.98
N ALA A 69 -12.33 8.42 27.29
CA ALA A 69 -13.68 7.84 27.25
C ALA A 69 -14.06 7.50 25.80
N GLU A 70 -13.75 8.37 24.85
CA GLU A 70 -13.97 8.10 23.43
C GLU A 70 -13.06 6.99 22.94
N LEU A 71 -11.78 6.95 23.34
CA LEU A 71 -10.84 5.89 22.98
C LEU A 71 -11.35 4.52 23.47
N ARG A 72 -11.74 4.42 24.74
CA ARG A 72 -12.32 3.19 25.32
C ARG A 72 -13.58 2.75 24.58
N ARG A 73 -14.48 3.69 24.26
CA ARG A 73 -15.71 3.38 23.49
C ARG A 73 -15.39 2.82 22.09
N ARG A 74 -14.38 3.37 21.40
CA ARG A 74 -13.95 2.86 20.08
C ARG A 74 -13.31 1.46 20.17
N LEU A 75 -12.72 1.14 21.31
CA LEU A 75 -12.06 -0.13 21.57
C LEU A 75 -12.98 -1.16 22.22
N ALA A 76 -14.17 -0.78 22.65
CA ALA A 76 -15.15 -1.71 23.22
C ALA A 76 -15.47 -2.86 22.22
N PRO A 77 -15.71 -4.08 22.70
CA PRO A 77 -16.18 -5.16 21.86
C PRO A 77 -17.44 -4.72 21.13
N ARG A 78 -17.53 -4.97 19.83
CA ARG A 78 -18.78 -4.74 19.10
C ARG A 78 -19.74 -5.85 19.49
N THR A 79 -20.67 -5.57 20.36
CA THR A 79 -21.83 -6.43 20.57
C THR A 79 -22.54 -6.57 19.22
N ALA A 80 -22.87 -7.81 18.84
CA ALA A 80 -23.74 -8.03 17.69
C ALA A 80 -25.02 -7.25 17.91
N SER A 81 -25.38 -6.36 16.98
CA SER A 81 -26.68 -5.69 17.04
C SER A 81 -27.78 -6.75 17.02
N PRO A 82 -28.76 -6.71 17.93
CA PRO A 82 -29.85 -7.68 17.93
C PRO A 82 -30.77 -7.59 16.69
N ASP A 83 -30.69 -6.51 15.91
CA ASP A 83 -31.44 -6.33 14.67
C ASP A 83 -30.65 -6.88 13.47
N GLY A 84 -30.59 -8.22 13.40
CA GLY A 84 -30.07 -8.98 12.29
C GLY A 84 -31.09 -9.16 11.17
N ASP A 85 -31.41 -8.12 10.40
CA ASP A 85 -32.07 -8.36 9.12
C ASP A 85 -31.56 -7.41 8.03
N SER A 86 -30.45 -7.82 7.43
CA SER A 86 -30.10 -7.45 6.07
C SER A 86 -29.15 -8.50 5.51
N PRO A 87 -29.58 -9.33 4.58
CA PRO A 87 -28.72 -10.32 3.94
C PRO A 87 -27.76 -9.61 2.98
N SER A 88 -26.66 -9.08 3.52
CA SER A 88 -25.59 -8.63 2.66
C SER A 88 -24.89 -9.85 2.05
N ARG A 89 -24.89 -9.93 0.73
CA ARG A 89 -24.29 -10.98 -0.12
C ARG A 89 -22.76 -11.11 0.00
N ARG A 90 -22.19 -10.88 1.19
CA ARG A 90 -20.80 -11.13 1.50
C ARG A 90 -20.75 -12.13 2.63
N GLY A 91 -20.11 -13.28 2.38
CA GLY A 91 -19.97 -14.39 3.32
C GLY A 91 -19.54 -13.98 4.74
N PRO A 92 -19.51 -14.91 5.71
CA PRO A 92 -19.32 -14.59 7.11
C PRO A 92 -18.06 -13.73 7.28
N ARG A 93 -18.29 -12.44 7.58
CA ARG A 93 -17.21 -11.55 8.03
C ARG A 93 -16.82 -12.05 9.40
N ALA A 94 -15.74 -12.84 9.47
CA ALA A 94 -15.03 -13.04 10.70
C ALA A 94 -14.94 -11.70 11.44
N SER A 95 -15.31 -11.68 12.71
CA SER A 95 -15.34 -10.48 13.55
C SER A 95 -14.06 -9.67 13.32
N ARG A 96 -14.18 -8.44 12.84
CA ARG A 96 -13.03 -7.57 12.54
C ARG A 96 -12.44 -6.97 13.82
N GLY A 97 -12.19 -7.77 14.81
CA GLY A 97 -11.58 -7.37 16.05
C GLY A 97 -11.39 -8.64 16.87
N GLY A 98 -10.17 -8.98 17.19
CA GLY A 98 -9.85 -10.01 18.17
C GLY A 98 -10.25 -9.58 19.57
N ASP A 99 -9.97 -10.41 20.58
CA ASP A 99 -10.30 -10.11 21.98
C ASP A 99 -9.25 -9.23 22.68
N HIS A 100 -8.05 -9.12 22.10
CA HIS A 100 -6.96 -8.34 22.67
C HIS A 100 -6.86 -6.93 22.07
N VAL A 101 -6.52 -5.97 22.91
CA VAL A 101 -6.22 -4.59 22.46
C VAL A 101 -4.71 -4.39 22.46
N TYR A 102 -4.20 -3.85 21.37
CA TYR A 102 -2.78 -3.54 21.23
C TYR A 102 -2.57 -2.04 21.08
N HIS A 103 -1.63 -1.51 21.85
CA HIS A 103 -1.00 -0.21 21.66
C HIS A 103 0.14 -0.36 20.66
N VAL A 104 0.14 0.44 19.60
CA VAL A 104 1.18 0.47 18.58
C VAL A 104 1.78 1.85 18.56
N THR A 105 3.05 1.98 18.95
CA THR A 105 3.81 3.23 18.84
C THR A 105 4.21 3.45 17.39
N LEU A 106 4.01 4.67 16.90
CA LEU A 106 4.20 5.05 15.51
C LEU A 106 5.20 6.21 15.40
N SER A 107 6.08 6.13 14.40
CA SER A 107 6.90 7.26 13.97
C SER A 107 6.86 7.44 12.47
N TRP A 108 6.89 8.68 12.01
CA TRP A 108 7.14 8.99 10.61
C TRP A 108 8.65 8.96 10.34
N VAL A 109 9.06 8.24 9.30
CA VAL A 109 10.48 8.02 9.01
C VAL A 109 10.93 8.63 7.68
N GLY A 110 10.03 9.24 6.95
CA GLY A 110 10.38 9.94 5.72
C GLY A 110 9.31 9.87 4.63
N VAL A 111 9.55 10.61 3.56
CA VAL A 111 8.72 10.57 2.36
C VAL A 111 8.78 9.21 1.68
N ASP A 112 7.77 8.89 0.88
CA ASP A 112 7.78 7.67 0.06
C ASP A 112 8.97 7.70 -0.91
N PRO A 113 9.99 6.83 -0.76
CA PRO A 113 11.17 6.83 -1.63
C PRO A 113 10.83 6.56 -3.11
N ARG A 114 9.63 6.00 -3.37
CA ARG A 114 9.16 5.79 -4.74
C ARG A 114 8.78 7.11 -5.42
N LEU A 115 8.50 8.18 -4.67
CA LEU A 115 8.23 9.51 -5.24
C LEU A 115 9.47 10.04 -5.96
N GLU A 116 10.63 9.97 -5.33
CA GLU A 116 11.89 10.34 -5.94
C GLU A 116 12.28 9.36 -7.05
N LEU A 117 12.15 8.06 -6.79
CA LEU A 117 12.54 7.02 -7.73
C LEU A 117 11.83 7.14 -9.07
N ARG A 118 10.52 7.43 -9.08
CA ARG A 118 9.72 7.52 -10.32
C ARG A 118 10.07 8.72 -11.19
N GLU A 119 10.61 9.80 -10.58
CA GLU A 119 11.10 10.98 -11.31
C GLU A 119 12.52 10.77 -11.84
N LYS A 120 13.30 9.89 -11.24
CA LYS A 120 14.71 9.64 -11.58
C LYS A 120 14.83 8.76 -12.82
N ILE A 121 15.10 9.41 -13.97
CA ILE A 121 15.33 8.71 -15.25
C ILE A 121 16.59 7.85 -15.14
N ALA A 122 16.45 6.54 -15.35
CA ALA A 122 17.58 5.61 -15.37
C ALA A 122 18.39 5.77 -16.67
N ARG A 123 19.72 5.93 -16.55
CA ARG A 123 20.68 6.02 -17.67
C ARG A 123 21.91 5.18 -17.36
N GLY A 124 22.67 4.77 -18.39
CA GLY A 124 23.91 4.01 -18.23
C GLY A 124 23.71 2.77 -17.35
N ALA A 125 24.58 2.55 -16.37
CA ALA A 125 24.55 1.42 -15.45
C ALA A 125 23.21 1.29 -14.69
N ALA A 126 22.57 2.42 -14.36
CA ALA A 126 21.26 2.40 -13.70
C ALA A 126 20.14 1.85 -14.63
N LEU A 127 20.20 2.14 -15.92
CA LEU A 127 19.28 1.57 -16.91
C LEU A 127 19.54 0.08 -17.11
N THR A 128 20.81 -0.34 -17.19
CA THR A 128 21.17 -1.75 -17.28
C THR A 128 20.64 -2.53 -16.09
N ARG A 129 20.82 -2.02 -14.86
CA ARG A 129 20.28 -2.64 -13.65
C ARG A 129 18.76 -2.72 -13.68
N LEU A 130 18.09 -1.64 -14.09
CA LEU A 130 16.63 -1.61 -14.20
C LEU A 130 16.12 -2.66 -15.21
N LYS A 131 16.81 -2.87 -16.34
CA LYS A 131 16.46 -3.92 -17.30
C LYS A 131 16.56 -5.31 -16.68
N VAL A 132 17.61 -5.57 -15.92
CA VAL A 132 17.77 -6.85 -15.18
C VAL A 132 16.65 -7.04 -14.17
N ASP A 133 16.29 -6.00 -13.42
CA ASP A 133 15.21 -6.09 -12.43
C ASP A 133 13.85 -6.33 -13.07
N VAL A 134 13.59 -5.73 -14.23
CA VAL A 134 12.36 -5.99 -15.01
C VAL A 134 12.36 -7.38 -15.62
N ALA A 135 13.49 -7.84 -16.19
CA ALA A 135 13.63 -9.19 -16.74
C ALA A 135 13.33 -10.26 -15.67
N ARG A 136 13.82 -10.08 -14.44
CA ARG A 136 13.48 -10.98 -13.32
C ARG A 136 11.99 -11.08 -13.03
N LEU A 137 11.23 -10.01 -13.23
CA LEU A 137 9.77 -10.06 -13.10
C LEU A 137 9.13 -10.89 -14.22
N ASP A 138 9.66 -10.80 -15.43
CA ASP A 138 9.20 -11.57 -16.58
C ASP A 138 9.57 -13.06 -16.46
N ASP A 139 10.81 -13.37 -16.05
CA ASP A 139 11.32 -14.74 -15.87
C ASP A 139 10.55 -15.51 -14.77
N GLY A 140 10.05 -14.82 -13.77
CA GLY A 140 9.24 -15.41 -12.69
C GLY A 140 7.85 -15.87 -13.11
N ARG A 141 7.53 -15.88 -14.43
CA ARG A 141 6.20 -16.25 -14.92
C ARG A 141 6.24 -17.27 -16.04
N HIS A 142 5.53 -18.39 -15.88
CA HIS A 142 5.43 -19.46 -16.88
C HIS A 142 4.71 -19.05 -18.17
N THR A 143 3.87 -17.99 -18.13
CA THR A 143 3.12 -17.49 -19.30
C THR A 143 3.92 -16.54 -20.19
N GLY A 144 5.21 -16.35 -19.91
CA GLY A 144 6.12 -15.50 -20.68
C GLY A 144 6.15 -14.03 -20.20
N PRO A 145 6.95 -13.19 -20.91
CA PRO A 145 7.16 -11.79 -20.55
C PRO A 145 5.85 -11.00 -20.58
N TRP A 146 5.64 -10.19 -19.55
CA TRP A 146 4.39 -9.46 -19.37
C TRP A 146 4.60 -7.97 -19.08
N THR A 147 5.78 -7.58 -18.58
CA THR A 147 6.02 -6.22 -18.08
C THR A 147 5.91 -5.18 -19.17
N ARG A 148 6.50 -5.45 -20.35
CA ARG A 148 6.45 -4.55 -21.50
C ARG A 148 5.02 -4.34 -22.01
N GLN A 149 4.22 -5.38 -22.03
CA GLN A 149 2.83 -5.33 -22.50
C GLN A 149 2.00 -4.42 -21.57
N ILE A 150 2.08 -4.59 -20.26
CA ILE A 150 1.37 -3.73 -19.30
C ILE A 150 1.85 -2.28 -19.39
N LEU A 151 3.16 -2.05 -19.48
CA LEU A 151 3.71 -0.69 -19.59
C LEU A 151 3.26 -0.01 -20.90
N ALA A 152 3.24 -0.71 -22.03
CA ALA A 152 2.76 -0.18 -23.30
C ALA A 152 1.27 0.21 -23.21
N TRP A 153 0.43 -0.66 -22.65
CA TRP A 153 -0.99 -0.37 -22.46
C TRP A 153 -1.24 0.85 -21.58
N ILE A 154 -0.52 0.98 -20.45
CA ILE A 154 -0.63 2.14 -19.56
C ILE A 154 -0.15 3.41 -20.26
N ARG A 155 0.88 3.33 -21.12
CA ARG A 155 1.35 4.47 -21.94
C ARG A 155 0.26 4.97 -22.89
N ASP A 156 -0.37 4.04 -23.58
CA ASP A 156 -1.34 4.33 -24.64
C ASP A 156 -2.73 4.68 -24.11
N ASN A 157 -3.00 4.29 -22.84
CA ASN A 157 -4.26 4.54 -22.14
C ASN A 157 -4.02 5.09 -20.72
N PRO A 158 -3.57 6.37 -20.59
CA PRO A 158 -3.39 6.98 -19.27
C PRO A 158 -4.71 7.03 -18.49
N GLY A 159 -4.69 6.64 -17.23
CA GLY A 159 -5.89 6.54 -16.40
C GLY A 159 -6.57 5.17 -16.44
N VAL A 160 -6.06 4.20 -17.23
CA VAL A 160 -6.60 2.83 -17.27
C VAL A 160 -6.63 2.20 -15.87
N ILE A 161 -7.72 1.54 -15.54
CA ILE A 161 -7.89 0.87 -14.23
C ILE A 161 -7.48 -0.61 -14.31
N SER A 162 -7.22 -1.21 -13.15
CA SER A 162 -6.75 -2.61 -13.10
C SER A 162 -7.74 -3.65 -13.62
N THR A 163 -9.04 -3.36 -13.56
CA THR A 163 -10.08 -4.23 -14.15
C THR A 163 -9.99 -4.23 -15.66
N GLU A 164 -9.94 -3.07 -16.29
CA GLU A 164 -9.79 -2.94 -17.74
C GLU A 164 -8.50 -3.62 -18.24
N LEU A 165 -7.37 -3.39 -17.55
CA LEU A 165 -6.11 -4.08 -17.89
C LEU A 165 -6.21 -5.59 -17.73
N ALA A 166 -6.92 -6.07 -16.71
CA ALA A 166 -7.10 -7.51 -16.48
C ALA A 166 -7.94 -8.14 -17.61
N ASP A 167 -9.05 -7.50 -17.97
CA ASP A 167 -9.96 -7.96 -19.02
C ASP A 167 -9.28 -7.95 -20.41
N LEU A 168 -8.60 -6.85 -20.76
CA LEU A 168 -7.88 -6.70 -22.03
C LEU A 168 -6.74 -7.71 -22.21
N LEU A 169 -6.07 -8.08 -21.12
CA LEU A 169 -4.94 -9.02 -21.17
C LEU A 169 -5.32 -10.45 -20.79
N GLY A 170 -6.63 -10.74 -20.65
CA GLY A 170 -7.14 -12.06 -20.29
C GLY A 170 -6.60 -12.57 -18.94
N ARG A 171 -6.47 -11.70 -17.94
CA ARG A 171 -5.78 -11.98 -16.69
C ARG A 171 -6.69 -11.82 -15.48
N GLU A 172 -6.38 -12.55 -14.42
CA GLU A 172 -7.06 -12.46 -13.15
C GLU A 172 -6.74 -11.12 -12.46
N LEU A 173 -7.78 -10.45 -11.93
CA LEU A 173 -7.69 -9.08 -11.36
C LEU A 173 -6.70 -8.96 -10.19
N LEU A 174 -6.65 -9.94 -9.28
CA LEU A 174 -5.72 -9.90 -8.14
C LEU A 174 -4.27 -10.02 -8.59
N GLY A 175 -4.03 -10.86 -9.60
CA GLY A 175 -2.75 -11.00 -10.28
C GLY A 175 -2.33 -9.69 -10.95
N MET A 176 -3.22 -9.05 -11.70
CA MET A 176 -2.97 -7.76 -12.35
C MET A 176 -2.60 -6.67 -11.34
N LYS A 177 -3.34 -6.57 -10.23
CA LYS A 177 -3.02 -5.62 -9.14
C LYS A 177 -1.65 -5.90 -8.50
N ALA A 178 -1.26 -7.17 -8.38
CA ALA A 178 0.05 -7.54 -7.87
C ALA A 178 1.17 -7.11 -8.82
N ASP A 179 0.99 -7.29 -10.13
CA ASP A 179 1.96 -6.92 -11.14
C ASP A 179 2.15 -5.40 -11.24
N ILE A 180 1.07 -4.63 -11.23
CA ILE A 180 1.15 -3.17 -11.19
C ILE A 180 1.90 -2.70 -9.92
N ARG A 181 1.69 -3.36 -8.76
CA ARG A 181 2.46 -3.05 -7.55
C ARG A 181 3.96 -3.32 -7.71
N ARG A 182 4.35 -4.40 -8.42
CA ARG A 182 5.76 -4.71 -8.73
C ARG A 182 6.37 -3.67 -9.64
N LEU A 183 5.68 -3.27 -10.71
CA LEU A 183 6.13 -2.19 -11.61
C LEU A 183 6.25 -0.85 -10.88
N LYS A 184 5.31 -0.55 -9.97
CA LYS A 184 5.33 0.64 -9.12
C LYS A 184 6.51 0.63 -8.14
N ALA A 185 6.88 -0.53 -7.61
CA ALA A 185 8.06 -0.66 -6.73
C ALA A 185 9.37 -0.34 -7.46
N LEU A 186 9.46 -0.59 -8.77
CA LEU A 186 10.57 -0.18 -9.64
C LEU A 186 10.47 1.29 -10.10
N GLY A 187 9.45 2.01 -9.67
CA GLY A 187 9.22 3.41 -10.04
C GLY A 187 8.71 3.60 -11.47
N LEU A 188 8.16 2.56 -12.14
CA LEU A 188 7.76 2.63 -13.55
C LEU A 188 6.34 3.16 -13.76
N THR A 189 5.47 3.03 -12.76
CA THR A 189 4.06 3.45 -12.83
C THR A 189 3.68 4.32 -11.65
N ILE A 190 2.66 5.17 -11.84
CA ILE A 190 2.05 6.04 -10.84
C ILE A 190 0.58 5.64 -10.70
N SER A 191 0.08 5.57 -9.46
CA SER A 191 -1.36 5.48 -9.22
C SER A 191 -1.95 6.87 -9.21
N LEU A 192 -2.96 7.09 -10.03
CA LEU A 192 -3.79 8.28 -10.02
C LEU A 192 -4.95 8.11 -9.00
N ARG A 193 -5.80 9.11 -8.86
CA ARG A 193 -7.07 8.98 -8.11
C ARG A 193 -7.93 7.87 -8.72
N VAL A 194 -7.93 7.77 -10.05
CA VAL A 194 -8.53 6.69 -10.81
C VAL A 194 -7.51 6.19 -11.82
N GLY A 195 -7.17 4.90 -11.77
CA GLY A 195 -6.28 4.24 -12.71
C GLY A 195 -4.78 4.49 -12.51
N TYR A 196 -4.04 4.29 -13.59
CA TYR A 196 -2.58 4.31 -13.60
C TYR A 196 -2.05 5.11 -14.79
N GLU A 197 -0.83 5.63 -14.63
CA GLU A 197 -0.04 6.21 -15.73
C GLU A 197 1.43 5.76 -15.61
N LEU A 198 2.19 5.94 -16.68
CA LEU A 198 3.63 5.77 -16.63
C LEU A 198 4.29 6.97 -15.92
N SER A 199 5.23 6.67 -15.04
CA SER A 199 6.13 7.68 -14.49
C SER A 199 7.09 8.23 -15.56
N PRO A 200 7.79 9.35 -15.34
CA PRO A 200 8.92 9.78 -16.16
C PRO A 200 9.96 8.67 -16.35
N ARG A 201 10.30 7.95 -15.26
CA ARG A 201 11.19 6.78 -15.30
C ARG A 201 10.64 5.67 -16.18
N GLY A 202 9.35 5.33 -16.05
CA GLY A 202 8.69 4.28 -16.85
C GLY A 202 8.64 4.61 -18.33
N ARG A 203 8.30 5.86 -18.69
CA ARG A 203 8.32 6.35 -20.08
C ARG A 203 9.72 6.25 -20.70
N ALA A 204 10.75 6.67 -19.94
CA ALA A 204 12.13 6.61 -20.42
C ALA A 204 12.62 5.17 -20.59
N TYR A 205 12.31 4.28 -19.65
CA TYR A 205 12.60 2.86 -19.72
C TYR A 205 11.98 2.22 -20.96
N LEU A 206 10.67 2.38 -21.15
CA LEU A 206 9.94 1.77 -22.27
C LEU A 206 10.50 2.22 -23.63
N ARG A 207 10.78 3.53 -23.80
CA ARG A 207 11.43 4.06 -25.00
C ARG A 207 12.79 3.44 -25.27
N ALA A 208 13.61 3.23 -24.23
CA ALA A 208 14.94 2.62 -24.37
C ALA A 208 14.87 1.19 -24.86
N VAL A 209 13.96 0.38 -24.29
CA VAL A 209 13.78 -1.05 -24.68
C VAL A 209 13.19 -1.17 -26.08
N GLU A 210 12.25 -0.29 -26.46
CA GLU A 210 11.66 -0.28 -27.80
C GLU A 210 12.67 0.10 -28.90
N LYS A 211 13.57 1.05 -28.59
CA LYS A 211 14.64 1.45 -29.51
C LYS A 211 15.61 0.29 -29.78
N GLU A 212 16.00 -0.46 -28.75
CA GLU A 212 16.89 -1.60 -28.89
C GLU A 212 16.25 -2.74 -29.69
N GLY A 213 14.97 -3.03 -29.43
CA GLY A 213 14.25 -4.06 -30.19
C GLY A 213 14.08 -3.76 -31.67
N ARG A 214 14.10 -2.48 -32.06
CA ARG A 214 14.11 -2.09 -33.48
C ARG A 214 15.49 -2.20 -34.14
N GLY A 215 16.57 -2.00 -33.36
CA GLY A 215 17.94 -2.10 -33.84
C GLY A 215 18.45 -3.53 -34.07
N THR A 216 17.78 -4.54 -33.49
CA THR A 216 18.10 -5.97 -33.66
C THR A 216 17.30 -6.64 -34.76
N ALA A 217 16.34 -5.94 -35.38
CA ALA A 217 15.47 -6.47 -36.45
C ALA A 217 15.95 -6.07 -37.88
N THR A 218 17.15 -5.46 -38.01
CA THR A 218 17.78 -5.08 -39.29
C THR A 218 19.00 -5.94 -39.49
#